data_cfb6d8b615ab89c6f640d3917aedbc6c
#
_entry.id   cfb6d8b615ab89c6f640d3917aedbc6c
#
_cell.length_a   1.000
_cell.length_b   1.000
_cell.length_c   1.000
_cell.angle_alpha   90.00
_cell.angle_beta   90.00
_cell.angle_gamma   90.00
#
_symmetry.space_group_name_H-M   'P 1'
#
loop_
_entity.id
_entity.type
_entity.pdbx_description
1 polymer ?
#
loop_
_entity_poly.entity_id
_entity_poly.type
_entity_poly.pdbx_seq_one_letter_code
_entity_poly.pdbx_strand_id
1 'polypeptide(L)'
;MALFSRPSARTFTIVVPSRSLRTQASTVGRPHGSFEPHAPRIRSSKKSSSPTEKPITQYRSKYFDPSSKNTKADGKVLLEPHILSARLKKLCDGGQIDTAVAMLKNSPLDAQNVPVWNTLIWECLKAERFRLAYELYTDACLRMKRRGHRPNTRTFQTLMNGLSRIEDWESHTKQLIHAHSIHQAFMRHIDAVKKHDSSSAELSLTPVAAYIKILGAVGLHQEIFDVFYSLDTEGPCAPDHVLLTAMFQALSLKPNTDTGDFIQNAATAKLLWNLTLKASRRSKFQIDGFLVSSAILALSRGRAVDQDFAFDLVEKYFGLVAPDGTNGIDASATSKETKDTSTIPLQPQSFAAILALCRNSSRPLHAINFFGAVLQRPESRGGPSIIDRAHVEQVLQSLIAVDIPSSSEKALELVEWMLAQEIKLPSSVATKIRPTYTTYNLLVSQICRLENNWRVAAKAFDLMTGYHCHDFMDGMEESRPRLDHRSFGKNISPTAEILSSMMRIAIGSQNRANIRQALRLIHHVGIQSLMQPSHALESRKASKEKHFYVSKLAHGVLEGIEILYSSDTPSDRPRDHDILRWKSLRAEVKEILSRREAEHDFIPSIRQKPVRNSDDGRGQMKRLSRPS
;
A
#
# COMPACT_ATOMS: atom_id res chain seq x y z
N MET A 1 6.46 -11.19 46.43
CA MET A 1 5.24 -11.62 45.72
C MET A 1 4.49 -10.39 45.27
N ALA A 2 4.64 -9.97 44.06
CA ALA A 2 3.84 -8.92 43.46
C ALA A 2 3.72 -9.26 41.96
N LEU A 3 2.50 -9.54 41.55
CA LEU A 3 2.08 -9.94 40.21
C LEU A 3 2.14 -8.77 39.27
N PHE A 4 3.07 -8.80 38.32
CA PHE A 4 3.09 -7.90 37.16
C PHE A 4 2.13 -8.44 36.09
N SER A 5 0.96 -7.80 35.98
CA SER A 5 0.05 -7.97 34.86
C SER A 5 0.66 -7.32 33.58
N ARG A 6 0.87 -8.12 32.54
CA ARG A 6 1.30 -7.69 31.21
C ARG A 6 0.20 -6.81 30.56
N PRO A 7 0.52 -5.67 29.97
CA PRO A 7 -0.44 -4.96 29.14
C PRO A 7 -0.64 -5.71 27.82
N SER A 8 -1.92 -5.94 27.50
CA SER A 8 -2.41 -6.49 26.22
C SER A 8 -1.91 -5.67 25.03
N ALA A 9 -1.15 -6.31 24.15
CA ALA A 9 -0.73 -5.74 22.88
C ALA A 9 -1.97 -5.48 22.01
N ARG A 10 -2.37 -4.23 21.88
CA ARG A 10 -3.34 -3.80 20.87
C ARG A 10 -2.68 -3.90 19.51
N THR A 11 -3.09 -4.88 18.74
CA THR A 11 -2.77 -5.03 17.33
C THR A 11 -3.34 -3.83 16.56
N PHE A 12 -2.49 -2.88 16.21
CA PHE A 12 -2.84 -1.86 15.22
C PHE A 12 -2.83 -2.51 13.85
N THR A 13 -4.00 -2.79 13.32
CA THR A 13 -4.17 -3.18 11.93
C THR A 13 -3.90 -1.93 11.09
N ILE A 14 -2.70 -1.81 10.56
CA ILE A 14 -2.40 -0.82 9.51
C ILE A 14 -3.08 -1.35 8.25
N VAL A 15 -4.19 -0.73 7.89
CA VAL A 15 -4.79 -0.86 6.56
C VAL A 15 -3.77 -0.28 5.58
N VAL A 16 -3.04 -1.15 4.92
CA VAL A 16 -2.25 -0.76 3.75
C VAL A 16 -3.26 -0.39 2.66
N PRO A 17 -3.34 0.86 2.21
CA PRO A 17 -4.20 1.20 1.10
C PRO A 17 -3.71 0.38 -0.11
N SER A 18 -4.53 -0.52 -0.59
CA SER A 18 -4.31 -1.25 -1.84
C SER A 18 -4.36 -0.23 -2.99
N ARG A 19 -3.22 0.41 -3.26
CA ARG A 19 -3.06 1.21 -4.46
C ARG A 19 -3.09 0.25 -5.64
N SER A 20 -4.17 0.30 -6.39
CA SER A 20 -4.26 -0.33 -7.70
C SER A 20 -3.00 -0.01 -8.50
N LEU A 21 -2.27 -1.06 -8.88
CA LEU A 21 -1.20 -0.97 -9.86
C LEU A 21 -1.80 -0.49 -11.19
N ARG A 22 -1.82 0.83 -11.40
CA ARG A 22 -1.93 1.39 -12.74
C ARG A 22 -0.67 0.98 -13.47
N THR A 23 -0.75 -0.01 -14.33
CA THR A 23 0.20 -0.20 -15.42
C THR A 23 0.06 1.02 -16.34
N GLN A 24 0.85 2.03 -16.09
CA GLN A 24 1.11 3.08 -17.08
C GLN A 24 1.98 2.43 -18.15
N ALA A 25 1.39 2.19 -19.31
CA ALA A 25 2.14 2.03 -20.52
C ALA A 25 2.94 3.33 -20.73
N SER A 26 4.24 3.27 -20.54
CA SER A 26 5.15 4.36 -20.85
C SER A 26 5.19 4.51 -22.37
N THR A 27 4.51 5.53 -22.86
CA THR A 27 4.78 6.10 -24.18
C THR A 27 6.12 6.81 -24.11
N VAL A 28 7.14 6.15 -24.66
CA VAL A 28 8.46 6.76 -24.89
C VAL A 28 8.27 7.84 -25.94
N GLY A 29 8.33 9.09 -25.53
CA GLY A 29 8.44 10.24 -26.40
C GLY A 29 9.82 10.24 -27.08
N ARG A 30 9.85 10.22 -28.38
CA ARG A 30 11.06 10.46 -29.18
C ARG A 30 11.46 11.92 -29.09
N PRO A 31 12.75 12.24 -28.89
CA PRO A 31 13.25 13.59 -29.11
C PRO A 31 13.48 13.84 -30.61
N HIS A 32 13.01 14.99 -31.09
CA HIS A 32 13.41 15.56 -32.37
C HIS A 32 14.88 15.96 -32.34
N GLY A 33 15.64 15.44 -33.28
CA GLY A 33 16.99 15.89 -33.59
C GLY A 33 17.29 15.60 -35.05
N SER A 34 17.25 16.65 -35.87
CA SER A 34 17.64 16.69 -37.27
C SER A 34 19.12 16.40 -37.47
N PHE A 35 19.46 15.53 -38.38
CA PHE A 35 20.66 15.62 -39.24
C PHE A 35 20.58 14.59 -40.38
N GLU A 36 20.46 15.06 -41.64
CA GLU A 36 20.90 14.37 -42.86
C GLU A 36 22.43 14.50 -42.97
N PRO A 37 23.20 13.67 -43.75
CA PRO A 37 22.97 13.41 -45.16
C PRO A 37 23.49 12.06 -45.73
N HIS A 38 23.10 11.83 -47.00
CA HIS A 38 23.78 11.11 -48.07
C HIS A 38 23.70 9.58 -48.18
N ALA A 39 23.01 9.23 -49.30
CA ALA A 39 23.01 7.94 -49.95
C ALA A 39 24.37 7.60 -50.65
N PRO A 40 24.59 6.33 -51.05
CA PRO A 40 24.44 6.09 -52.48
C PRO A 40 23.67 4.82 -52.90
N ARG A 41 23.07 4.95 -54.08
CA ARG A 41 22.44 3.93 -54.92
C ARG A 41 23.41 2.83 -55.35
N ILE A 42 22.94 1.56 -55.37
CA ILE A 42 23.39 0.57 -56.36
C ILE A 42 22.18 -0.19 -56.92
N ARG A 43 22.24 -0.34 -58.23
CA ARG A 43 21.21 -0.89 -59.14
C ARG A 43 21.32 -2.40 -59.27
N SER A 44 20.14 -3.01 -59.52
CA SER A 44 19.81 -4.04 -60.52
C SER A 44 20.37 -5.45 -60.40
N SER A 45 19.49 -6.43 -60.46
CA SER A 45 19.33 -7.25 -61.67
C SER A 45 18.16 -8.23 -61.59
N LYS A 46 17.63 -8.54 -62.77
CA LYS A 46 16.42 -9.26 -63.11
C LYS A 46 16.54 -10.79 -63.09
N LYS A 47 15.33 -11.42 -63.13
CA LYS A 47 14.93 -12.73 -63.69
C LYS A 47 15.05 -13.91 -62.74
N SER A 48 14.07 -14.84 -62.63
CA SER A 48 13.13 -15.45 -63.59
C SER A 48 12.04 -16.27 -62.90
N SER A 49 10.83 -16.21 -63.44
CA SER A 49 9.75 -17.22 -63.70
C SER A 49 9.46 -18.38 -62.75
N SER A 50 8.32 -18.34 -62.08
CA SER A 50 7.07 -19.17 -62.02
C SER A 50 7.15 -20.64 -61.65
N PRO A 51 6.08 -21.36 -61.19
CA PRO A 51 4.67 -20.96 -61.07
C PRO A 51 3.92 -21.38 -59.79
N THR A 52 2.78 -20.73 -59.56
CA THR A 52 1.50 -21.22 -58.99
C THR A 52 1.47 -21.97 -57.64
N GLU A 53 1.19 -21.20 -56.58
CA GLU A 53 0.29 -21.66 -55.53
C GLU A 53 -0.50 -20.47 -54.96
N LYS A 54 -1.81 -20.63 -54.75
CA LYS A 54 -2.73 -19.57 -54.37
C LYS A 54 -2.50 -19.20 -52.87
N PRO A 55 -2.34 -17.93 -52.52
CA PRO A 55 -2.18 -17.56 -51.14
C PRO A 55 -3.54 -17.43 -50.43
N ILE A 56 -3.62 -18.08 -49.31
CA ILE A 56 -4.61 -17.90 -48.24
C ILE A 56 -4.59 -16.43 -47.81
N THR A 57 -5.73 -15.81 -47.81
CA THR A 57 -6.01 -14.41 -47.51
C THR A 57 -5.40 -13.99 -46.16
N GLN A 58 -4.27 -13.33 -46.20
CA GLN A 58 -3.76 -12.49 -45.08
C GLN A 58 -4.71 -11.30 -44.91
N TYR A 59 -5.30 -11.17 -43.70
CA TYR A 59 -5.97 -9.96 -43.26
C TYR A 59 -4.94 -8.83 -43.14
N ARG A 60 -4.75 -8.11 -44.22
CA ARG A 60 -3.94 -6.88 -44.30
C ARG A 60 -4.73 -5.77 -43.62
N SER A 61 -4.28 -5.30 -42.46
CA SER A 61 -4.73 -4.06 -41.86
C SER A 61 -4.50 -2.91 -42.85
N LYS A 62 -5.57 -2.43 -43.47
CA LYS A 62 -5.52 -1.23 -44.31
C LYS A 62 -5.31 -0.01 -43.41
N TYR A 63 -4.16 0.58 -43.48
CA TYR A 63 -3.94 1.96 -43.02
C TYR A 63 -4.90 2.89 -43.77
N PHE A 64 -5.61 3.68 -43.01
CA PHE A 64 -6.62 4.62 -43.49
C PHE A 64 -5.97 5.74 -44.29
N ASP A 65 -6.38 5.91 -45.54
CA ASP A 65 -6.11 7.05 -46.36
C ASP A 65 -7.18 8.11 -46.12
N PRO A 66 -6.86 9.34 -45.66
CA PRO A 66 -7.86 10.34 -45.29
C PRO A 66 -8.61 10.96 -46.48
N SER A 67 -8.36 10.52 -47.73
CA SER A 67 -9.00 11.08 -48.92
C SER A 67 -10.18 10.28 -49.48
N SER A 68 -10.62 9.19 -48.87
CA SER A 68 -11.79 8.44 -49.33
C SER A 68 -13.08 9.20 -49.07
N LYS A 69 -13.61 9.78 -50.12
CA LYS A 69 -14.90 10.47 -50.20
C LYS A 69 -16.04 9.56 -49.71
N ASN A 70 -16.80 10.05 -48.70
CA ASN A 70 -18.04 9.50 -48.21
C ASN A 70 -19.00 9.15 -49.34
N THR A 71 -19.18 7.86 -49.60
CA THR A 71 -20.33 7.38 -50.37
C THR A 71 -21.55 7.47 -49.46
N LYS A 72 -22.40 8.44 -49.68
CA LYS A 72 -23.72 8.58 -49.09
C LYS A 72 -24.60 7.47 -49.65
N ALA A 73 -24.77 6.40 -48.90
CA ALA A 73 -25.91 5.49 -49.09
C ALA A 73 -26.88 5.87 -47.95
N ASP A 74 -28.04 6.34 -48.35
CA ASP A 74 -29.22 6.59 -47.51
C ASP A 74 -28.97 7.29 -46.17
N GLY A 75 -28.74 8.58 -46.15
CA GLY A 75 -29.00 9.51 -45.03
C GLY A 75 -28.61 9.13 -43.59
N LYS A 76 -28.18 7.92 -43.30
CA LYS A 76 -27.76 7.47 -41.97
C LYS A 76 -26.25 7.46 -41.88
N VAL A 77 -25.68 8.40 -41.14
CA VAL A 77 -24.28 8.40 -40.74
C VAL A 77 -24.03 7.11 -39.94
N LEU A 78 -23.26 6.17 -40.53
CA LEU A 78 -22.82 4.95 -39.82
C LEU A 78 -21.96 5.36 -38.64
N LEU A 79 -22.41 5.03 -37.43
CA LEU A 79 -21.66 5.31 -36.21
C LEU A 79 -20.45 4.36 -36.12
N GLU A 80 -19.24 4.90 -36.21
CA GLU A 80 -18.03 4.09 -36.10
C GLU A 80 -17.83 3.57 -34.66
N PRO A 81 -17.37 2.32 -34.49
CA PRO A 81 -17.21 1.71 -33.16
C PRO A 81 -16.33 2.50 -32.20
N HIS A 82 -15.27 3.14 -32.69
CA HIS A 82 -14.37 3.92 -31.82
C HIS A 82 -15.04 5.21 -31.29
N ILE A 83 -15.90 5.84 -32.09
CA ILE A 83 -16.69 7.01 -31.69
C ILE A 83 -17.71 6.60 -30.63
N LEU A 84 -18.35 5.44 -30.81
CA LEU A 84 -19.26 4.90 -29.80
C LEU A 84 -18.54 4.63 -28.49
N SER A 85 -17.38 3.96 -28.51
CA SER A 85 -16.56 3.73 -27.31
C SER A 85 -16.21 5.03 -26.58
N ALA A 86 -15.81 6.06 -27.30
CA ALA A 86 -15.47 7.36 -26.72
C ALA A 86 -16.68 8.06 -26.08
N ARG A 87 -17.85 7.97 -26.72
CA ARG A 87 -19.12 8.52 -26.17
C ARG A 87 -19.56 7.77 -24.92
N LEU A 88 -19.51 6.43 -24.94
CA LEU A 88 -19.83 5.60 -23.78
C LEU A 88 -18.93 5.95 -22.59
N LYS A 89 -17.62 6.06 -22.83
CA LYS A 89 -16.68 6.45 -21.78
C LYS A 89 -17.00 7.83 -21.20
N LYS A 90 -17.28 8.83 -22.05
CA LYS A 90 -17.64 10.18 -21.60
C LYS A 90 -18.91 10.20 -20.74
N LEU A 91 -19.93 9.40 -21.09
CA LEU A 91 -21.15 9.26 -20.28
C LEU A 91 -20.86 8.62 -18.93
N CYS A 92 -20.02 7.56 -18.92
CA CYS A 92 -19.64 6.88 -17.68
C CYS A 92 -18.79 7.77 -16.77
N ASP A 93 -17.85 8.54 -17.32
CA ASP A 93 -17.06 9.54 -16.58
C ASP A 93 -17.96 10.62 -15.96
N GLY A 94 -19.12 10.93 -16.59
CA GLY A 94 -20.18 11.81 -16.05
C GLY A 94 -21.17 11.11 -15.12
N GLY A 95 -20.95 9.86 -14.70
CA GLY A 95 -21.83 9.10 -13.80
C GLY A 95 -23.10 8.55 -14.44
N GLN A 96 -23.29 8.74 -15.76
CA GLN A 96 -24.51 8.35 -16.50
C GLN A 96 -24.41 6.94 -17.10
N ILE A 97 -24.16 5.92 -16.26
CA ILE A 97 -23.91 4.55 -16.71
C ILE A 97 -25.15 3.97 -17.38
N ASP A 98 -26.34 4.18 -16.82
CA ASP A 98 -27.58 3.60 -17.36
C ASP A 98 -27.92 4.17 -18.74
N THR A 99 -27.64 5.46 -18.96
CA THR A 99 -27.76 6.10 -20.30
C THR A 99 -26.74 5.53 -21.30
N ALA A 100 -25.51 5.24 -20.84
CA ALA A 100 -24.49 4.58 -21.68
C ALA A 100 -24.92 3.16 -22.09
N VAL A 101 -25.50 2.41 -21.16
CA VAL A 101 -26.05 1.05 -21.46
C VAL A 101 -27.20 1.15 -22.46
N ALA A 102 -28.13 2.08 -22.27
CA ALA A 102 -29.23 2.29 -23.22
C ALA A 102 -28.70 2.72 -24.61
N MET A 103 -27.72 3.62 -24.66
CA MET A 103 -27.07 4.03 -25.90
C MET A 103 -26.44 2.84 -26.63
N LEU A 104 -25.69 1.98 -25.93
CA LEU A 104 -25.08 0.79 -26.55
C LEU A 104 -26.17 -0.15 -27.10
N LYS A 105 -27.22 -0.43 -26.31
CA LYS A 105 -28.30 -1.36 -26.72
C LYS A 105 -29.09 -0.85 -27.93
N ASN A 106 -29.23 0.46 -28.06
CA ASN A 106 -29.95 1.13 -29.14
C ASN A 106 -29.08 1.47 -30.36
N SER A 107 -27.74 1.32 -30.24
CA SER A 107 -26.81 1.59 -31.34
C SER A 107 -26.95 0.56 -32.46
N PRO A 108 -26.67 0.94 -33.73
CA PRO A 108 -26.63 0.01 -34.85
C PRO A 108 -25.70 -1.15 -34.54
N LEU A 109 -26.11 -2.33 -34.97
CA LEU A 109 -25.35 -3.55 -34.70
C LEU A 109 -23.91 -3.49 -35.26
N ASP A 110 -23.67 -2.75 -36.34
CA ASP A 110 -22.34 -2.59 -36.95
C ASP A 110 -21.37 -1.78 -36.08
N ALA A 111 -21.90 -0.90 -35.23
CA ALA A 111 -21.12 -0.16 -34.24
C ALA A 111 -20.79 -0.99 -32.98
N GLN A 112 -21.48 -2.10 -32.75
CA GLN A 112 -21.35 -2.96 -31.56
C GLN A 112 -20.31 -4.06 -31.78
N ASN A 113 -19.03 -3.76 -31.70
CA ASN A 113 -17.96 -4.77 -31.74
C ASN A 113 -17.46 -5.15 -30.33
N VAL A 114 -16.60 -6.19 -30.24
CA VAL A 114 -16.03 -6.67 -28.97
C VAL A 114 -15.36 -5.57 -28.14
N PRO A 115 -14.51 -4.70 -28.71
CA PRO A 115 -13.91 -3.58 -27.97
C PRO A 115 -14.92 -2.62 -27.33
N VAL A 116 -16.03 -2.31 -28.01
CA VAL A 116 -17.08 -1.41 -27.49
C VAL A 116 -17.74 -2.01 -26.25
N TRP A 117 -18.10 -3.29 -26.32
CA TRP A 117 -18.64 -4.03 -25.17
C TRP A 117 -17.66 -4.08 -24.01
N ASN A 118 -16.38 -4.39 -24.28
CA ASN A 118 -15.33 -4.43 -23.27
C ASN A 118 -15.13 -3.06 -22.59
N THR A 119 -15.26 -1.97 -23.35
CA THR A 119 -15.16 -0.62 -22.79
C THR A 119 -16.29 -0.37 -21.78
N LEU A 120 -17.54 -0.66 -22.13
CA LEU A 120 -18.67 -0.44 -21.22
C LEU A 120 -18.63 -1.38 -20.01
N ILE A 121 -18.29 -2.67 -20.21
CA ILE A 121 -18.09 -3.62 -19.11
C ILE A 121 -17.03 -3.08 -18.13
N TRP A 122 -15.90 -2.58 -18.64
CA TRP A 122 -14.84 -2.02 -17.80
C TRP A 122 -15.30 -0.79 -17.02
N GLU A 123 -16.04 0.12 -17.63
CA GLU A 123 -16.56 1.30 -16.94
C GLU A 123 -17.59 0.93 -15.86
N CYS A 124 -18.44 -0.09 -16.11
CA CYS A 124 -19.34 -0.62 -15.06
C CYS A 124 -18.57 -1.22 -13.88
N LEU A 125 -17.48 -1.97 -14.16
CA LEU A 125 -16.62 -2.56 -13.11
C LEU A 125 -15.88 -1.48 -12.30
N LYS A 126 -15.43 -0.39 -12.95
CA LYS A 126 -14.84 0.77 -12.27
C LYS A 126 -15.81 1.45 -11.30
N ALA A 127 -17.07 1.50 -11.68
CA ALA A 127 -18.16 2.08 -10.88
C ALA A 127 -18.77 1.09 -9.88
N GLU A 128 -18.12 -0.05 -9.64
CA GLU A 128 -18.53 -1.11 -8.70
C GLU A 128 -19.91 -1.72 -9.01
N ARG A 129 -20.43 -1.51 -10.24
CA ARG A 129 -21.70 -2.12 -10.70
C ARG A 129 -21.46 -3.52 -11.27
N PHE A 130 -20.93 -4.42 -10.46
CA PHE A 130 -20.49 -5.77 -10.85
C PHE A 130 -21.60 -6.61 -11.46
N ARG A 131 -22.81 -6.54 -10.93
CA ARG A 131 -23.97 -7.28 -11.48
C ARG A 131 -24.28 -6.84 -12.90
N LEU A 132 -24.32 -5.51 -13.13
CA LEU A 132 -24.58 -4.96 -14.46
C LEU A 132 -23.48 -5.34 -15.46
N ALA A 133 -22.22 -5.34 -15.04
CA ALA A 133 -21.10 -5.77 -15.88
C ALA A 133 -21.23 -7.22 -16.33
N TYR A 134 -21.71 -8.12 -15.46
CA TYR A 134 -21.96 -9.52 -15.81
C TYR A 134 -23.19 -9.67 -16.73
N GLU A 135 -24.26 -8.93 -16.49
CA GLU A 135 -25.43 -8.89 -17.37
C GLU A 135 -25.05 -8.40 -18.78
N LEU A 136 -24.21 -7.36 -18.87
CA LEU A 136 -23.68 -6.89 -20.17
C LEU A 136 -22.81 -7.94 -20.86
N TYR A 137 -22.00 -8.69 -20.11
CA TYR A 137 -21.22 -9.80 -20.68
C TYR A 137 -22.13 -10.89 -21.27
N THR A 138 -23.18 -11.28 -20.56
CA THR A 138 -24.14 -12.30 -21.07
C THR A 138 -24.91 -11.79 -22.28
N ASP A 139 -25.36 -10.53 -22.28
CA ASP A 139 -25.98 -9.86 -23.41
C ASP A 139 -25.04 -9.79 -24.62
N ALA A 140 -23.75 -9.42 -24.36
CA ALA A 140 -22.71 -9.39 -25.38
C ALA A 140 -22.49 -10.77 -26.02
N CYS A 141 -22.38 -11.83 -25.21
CA CYS A 141 -22.24 -13.21 -25.70
C CYS A 141 -23.38 -13.61 -26.63
N LEU A 142 -24.64 -13.30 -26.27
CA LEU A 142 -25.81 -13.62 -27.07
C LEU A 142 -25.86 -12.82 -28.39
N ARG A 143 -25.60 -11.50 -28.34
CA ARG A 143 -25.63 -10.62 -29.53
C ARG A 143 -24.47 -10.88 -30.48
N MET A 144 -23.26 -11.11 -29.94
CA MET A 144 -22.07 -11.41 -30.73
C MET A 144 -22.16 -12.77 -31.38
N LYS A 145 -22.70 -13.79 -30.69
CA LYS A 145 -22.92 -15.15 -31.26
C LYS A 145 -23.80 -15.11 -32.50
N ARG A 146 -24.85 -14.29 -32.52
CA ARG A 146 -25.73 -14.11 -33.69
C ARG A 146 -25.01 -13.55 -34.92
N ARG A 147 -23.83 -12.91 -34.72
CA ARG A 147 -22.98 -12.31 -35.77
C ARG A 147 -21.72 -13.10 -36.06
N GLY A 148 -21.52 -14.25 -35.48
CA GLY A 148 -20.30 -15.03 -35.60
C GLY A 148 -19.12 -14.50 -34.75
N HIS A 149 -19.34 -13.45 -33.95
CA HIS A 149 -18.32 -12.98 -33.01
C HIS A 149 -18.39 -13.71 -31.67
N ARG A 150 -17.25 -13.87 -31.00
CA ARG A 150 -17.17 -14.49 -29.68
C ARG A 150 -16.38 -13.55 -28.73
N PRO A 151 -16.64 -13.62 -27.41
CA PRO A 151 -15.74 -13.00 -26.43
C PRO A 151 -14.32 -13.51 -26.66
N ASN A 152 -13.36 -12.63 -26.59
CA ASN A 152 -11.95 -12.95 -26.72
C ASN A 152 -11.24 -12.94 -25.35
N THR A 153 -9.99 -13.38 -25.28
CA THR A 153 -9.18 -13.41 -24.06
C THR A 153 -9.18 -12.07 -23.32
N ARG A 154 -9.20 -10.94 -24.05
CA ARG A 154 -9.27 -9.61 -23.45
C ARG A 154 -10.61 -9.32 -22.75
N THR A 155 -11.71 -9.88 -23.24
CA THR A 155 -13.04 -9.79 -22.57
C THR A 155 -12.99 -10.47 -21.21
N PHE A 156 -12.46 -11.70 -21.17
CA PHE A 156 -12.31 -12.46 -19.92
C PHE A 156 -11.34 -11.77 -18.95
N GLN A 157 -10.22 -11.25 -19.47
CA GLN A 157 -9.26 -10.47 -18.66
C GLN A 157 -9.89 -9.23 -18.05
N THR A 158 -10.70 -8.49 -18.81
CA THR A 158 -11.40 -7.29 -18.33
C THR A 158 -12.34 -7.62 -17.18
N LEU A 159 -13.14 -8.68 -17.33
CA LEU A 159 -14.08 -9.14 -16.30
C LEU A 159 -13.35 -9.61 -15.04
N MET A 160 -12.37 -10.49 -15.18
CA MET A 160 -11.62 -11.04 -14.04
C MET A 160 -10.83 -9.96 -13.29
N ASN A 161 -10.15 -9.07 -14.03
CA ASN A 161 -9.44 -7.94 -13.40
C ASN A 161 -10.38 -6.95 -12.71
N GLY A 162 -11.60 -6.79 -13.23
CA GLY A 162 -12.59 -5.95 -12.58
C GLY A 162 -13.13 -6.57 -11.30
N LEU A 163 -13.46 -7.86 -11.33
CA LEU A 163 -13.92 -8.60 -10.15
C LEU A 163 -12.82 -8.74 -9.09
N SER A 164 -11.56 -8.90 -9.48
CA SER A 164 -10.44 -8.98 -8.51
C SER A 164 -10.18 -7.69 -7.70
N ARG A 165 -10.93 -6.61 -7.96
CA ARG A 165 -10.90 -5.36 -7.19
C ARG A 165 -11.89 -5.33 -6.03
N ILE A 166 -12.75 -6.34 -5.92
CA ILE A 166 -13.66 -6.47 -4.79
C ILE A 166 -12.83 -6.77 -3.54
N GLU A 167 -12.96 -5.95 -2.51
CA GLU A 167 -12.26 -6.12 -1.22
C GLU A 167 -13.09 -6.95 -0.24
N ASP A 168 -14.41 -6.69 -0.18
CA ASP A 168 -15.34 -7.42 0.69
C ASP A 168 -16.11 -8.48 -0.10
N TRP A 169 -15.63 -9.72 -0.03
CA TRP A 169 -16.24 -10.84 -0.70
C TRP A 169 -17.40 -11.47 0.08
N GLU A 170 -17.53 -11.19 1.38
CA GLU A 170 -18.63 -11.71 2.21
C GLU A 170 -19.98 -11.18 1.73
N SER A 171 -20.02 -9.90 1.36
CA SER A 171 -21.22 -9.27 0.80
C SER A 171 -21.43 -9.57 -0.70
N HIS A 172 -20.46 -10.19 -1.39
CA HIS A 172 -20.43 -10.35 -2.85
C HIS A 172 -20.45 -11.82 -3.31
N THR A 173 -21.16 -12.70 -2.61
CA THR A 173 -21.22 -14.15 -2.91
C THR A 173 -21.71 -14.48 -4.33
N LYS A 174 -22.65 -13.68 -4.88
CA LYS A 174 -23.14 -13.85 -6.26
C LYS A 174 -22.06 -13.55 -7.30
N GLN A 175 -21.19 -12.59 -7.02
CA GLN A 175 -20.06 -12.24 -7.89
C GLN A 175 -19.00 -13.34 -7.91
N LEU A 176 -18.84 -14.09 -6.83
CA LEU A 176 -17.99 -15.27 -6.80
C LEU A 176 -18.52 -16.36 -7.76
N ILE A 177 -19.83 -16.64 -7.74
CA ILE A 177 -20.46 -17.58 -8.67
C ILE A 177 -20.26 -17.11 -10.12
N HIS A 178 -20.38 -15.81 -10.37
CA HIS A 178 -20.09 -15.24 -11.69
C HIS A 178 -18.61 -15.44 -12.09
N ALA A 179 -17.66 -15.25 -11.16
CA ALA A 179 -16.23 -15.48 -11.41
C ALA A 179 -15.97 -16.96 -11.80
N HIS A 180 -16.53 -17.93 -11.08
CA HIS A 180 -16.45 -19.35 -11.44
C HIS A 180 -17.01 -19.62 -12.85
N SER A 181 -18.18 -19.07 -13.16
CA SER A 181 -18.82 -19.23 -14.49
C SER A 181 -17.96 -18.63 -15.61
N ILE A 182 -17.38 -17.44 -15.38
CA ILE A 182 -16.50 -16.77 -16.35
C ILE A 182 -15.20 -17.58 -16.53
N HIS A 183 -14.63 -18.14 -15.45
CA HIS A 183 -13.45 -18.99 -15.54
C HIS A 183 -13.71 -20.24 -16.36
N GLN A 184 -14.81 -20.95 -16.13
CA GLN A 184 -15.20 -22.11 -16.93
C GLN A 184 -15.43 -21.76 -18.40
N ALA A 185 -16.06 -20.60 -18.67
CA ALA A 185 -16.25 -20.12 -20.05
C ALA A 185 -14.92 -19.79 -20.72
N PHE A 186 -13.97 -19.22 -19.97
CA PHE A 186 -12.61 -18.94 -20.44
C PHE A 186 -11.84 -20.22 -20.77
N MET A 187 -11.86 -21.24 -19.91
CA MET A 187 -11.20 -22.52 -20.20
C MET A 187 -11.72 -23.17 -21.46
N ARG A 188 -13.07 -23.18 -21.67
CA ARG A 188 -13.68 -23.65 -22.92
C ARG A 188 -13.24 -22.81 -24.14
N HIS A 189 -13.03 -21.49 -23.97
CA HIS A 189 -12.52 -20.65 -25.03
C HIS A 189 -11.07 -21.02 -25.37
N ILE A 190 -10.19 -21.20 -24.39
CA ILE A 190 -8.79 -21.62 -24.59
C ILE A 190 -8.73 -22.97 -25.31
N ASP A 191 -9.52 -23.96 -24.90
CA ASP A 191 -9.59 -25.27 -25.56
C ASP A 191 -10.03 -25.16 -27.01
N ALA A 192 -10.99 -24.27 -27.32
CA ALA A 192 -11.42 -24.02 -28.68
C ALA A 192 -10.31 -23.35 -29.51
N VAL A 193 -9.60 -22.37 -28.96
CA VAL A 193 -8.48 -21.69 -29.63
C VAL A 193 -7.34 -22.67 -29.89
N LYS A 194 -6.96 -23.51 -28.93
CA LYS A 194 -5.91 -24.53 -29.08
C LYS A 194 -6.19 -25.48 -30.23
N LYS A 195 -7.46 -25.88 -30.41
CA LYS A 195 -7.87 -26.78 -31.49
C LYS A 195 -7.75 -26.15 -32.89
N HIS A 196 -7.86 -24.81 -32.97
CA HIS A 196 -7.81 -24.10 -34.25
C HIS A 196 -6.43 -23.55 -34.58
N ASP A 197 -5.75 -22.99 -33.58
CA ASP A 197 -4.42 -22.37 -33.74
C ASP A 197 -3.68 -22.44 -32.40
N SER A 198 -2.70 -23.35 -32.33
CA SER A 198 -1.85 -23.55 -31.14
C SER A 198 -0.83 -22.43 -30.94
N SER A 199 -0.67 -21.52 -31.91
CA SER A 199 0.26 -20.37 -31.84
C SER A 199 -0.45 -19.04 -31.62
N SER A 200 -1.77 -19.06 -31.42
CA SER A 200 -2.57 -17.86 -31.29
C SER A 200 -2.16 -16.98 -30.09
N ALA A 201 -2.09 -15.66 -30.30
CA ALA A 201 -1.88 -14.68 -29.24
C ALA A 201 -3.02 -14.65 -28.20
N GLU A 202 -4.14 -15.32 -28.46
CA GLU A 202 -5.23 -15.47 -27.50
C GLU A 202 -4.95 -16.53 -26.42
N LEU A 203 -3.92 -17.36 -26.59
CA LEU A 203 -3.48 -18.35 -25.61
C LEU A 203 -2.67 -17.69 -24.49
N SER A 204 -3.33 -16.90 -23.62
CA SER A 204 -2.72 -16.20 -22.50
C SER A 204 -3.46 -16.53 -21.20
N LEU A 205 -2.72 -16.91 -20.16
CA LEU A 205 -3.26 -17.26 -18.85
C LEU A 205 -3.54 -16.04 -17.93
N THR A 206 -3.42 -14.81 -18.43
CA THR A 206 -3.69 -13.59 -17.62
C THR A 206 -5.08 -13.56 -16.97
N PRO A 207 -6.19 -14.04 -17.58
CA PRO A 207 -7.46 -14.16 -16.89
C PRO A 207 -7.45 -15.17 -15.75
N VAL A 208 -6.67 -16.26 -15.86
CA VAL A 208 -6.51 -17.27 -14.79
C VAL A 208 -5.75 -16.67 -13.62
N ALA A 209 -4.69 -15.89 -13.88
CA ALA A 209 -3.95 -15.19 -12.82
C ALA A 209 -4.85 -14.22 -12.03
N ALA A 210 -5.77 -13.53 -12.71
CA ALA A 210 -6.76 -12.67 -12.04
C ALA A 210 -7.79 -13.49 -11.25
N TYR A 211 -8.20 -14.65 -11.75
CA TYR A 211 -9.09 -15.56 -11.04
C TYR A 211 -8.44 -16.14 -9.77
N ILE A 212 -7.16 -16.52 -9.83
CA ILE A 212 -6.39 -16.95 -8.65
C ILE A 212 -6.37 -15.85 -7.57
N LYS A 213 -6.24 -14.57 -7.97
CA LYS A 213 -6.32 -13.46 -7.01
C LYS A 213 -7.69 -13.38 -6.33
N ILE A 214 -8.77 -13.64 -7.07
CA ILE A 214 -10.13 -13.70 -6.51
C ILE A 214 -10.23 -14.84 -5.49
N LEU A 215 -9.80 -16.04 -5.85
CA LEU A 215 -9.81 -17.21 -4.95
C LEU A 215 -8.99 -16.95 -3.69
N GLY A 216 -7.81 -16.31 -3.84
CA GLY A 216 -6.97 -15.92 -2.69
C GLY A 216 -7.63 -14.89 -1.77
N ALA A 217 -8.35 -13.90 -2.34
CA ALA A 217 -9.08 -12.90 -1.56
C ALA A 217 -10.25 -13.50 -0.78
N VAL A 218 -10.86 -14.57 -1.30
CA VAL A 218 -11.92 -15.33 -0.63
C VAL A 218 -11.37 -16.36 0.37
N GLY A 219 -10.10 -16.77 0.22
CA GLY A 219 -9.47 -17.80 1.07
C GLY A 219 -9.62 -19.23 0.55
N LEU A 220 -10.01 -19.43 -0.71
CA LEU A 220 -10.21 -20.74 -1.35
C LEU A 220 -8.87 -21.31 -1.87
N HIS A 221 -7.92 -21.54 -0.95
CA HIS A 221 -6.54 -21.93 -1.31
C HIS A 221 -6.48 -23.30 -2.02
N GLN A 222 -7.33 -24.27 -1.66
CA GLN A 222 -7.37 -25.55 -2.33
C GLN A 222 -7.72 -25.42 -3.81
N GLU A 223 -8.73 -24.61 -4.13
CA GLU A 223 -9.16 -24.39 -5.52
C GLU A 223 -8.06 -23.73 -6.37
N ILE A 224 -7.18 -22.91 -5.76
CA ILE A 224 -6.02 -22.33 -6.45
C ILE A 224 -5.10 -23.43 -7.01
N PHE A 225 -4.85 -24.48 -6.21
CA PHE A 225 -4.02 -25.59 -6.64
C PHE A 225 -4.74 -26.49 -7.63
N ASP A 226 -6.04 -26.70 -7.47
CA ASP A 226 -6.85 -27.44 -8.43
C ASP A 226 -6.81 -26.77 -9.82
N VAL A 227 -6.93 -25.44 -9.86
CA VAL A 227 -6.75 -24.66 -11.09
C VAL A 227 -5.33 -24.82 -11.64
N PHE A 228 -4.31 -24.68 -10.79
CA PHE A 228 -2.91 -24.80 -11.22
C PHE A 228 -2.60 -26.17 -11.83
N TYR A 229 -3.04 -27.27 -11.20
CA TYR A 229 -2.80 -28.62 -11.68
C TYR A 229 -3.66 -29.00 -12.91
N SER A 230 -4.72 -28.24 -13.19
CA SER A 230 -5.52 -28.42 -14.42
C SER A 230 -4.87 -27.81 -15.66
N LEU A 231 -3.82 -26.97 -15.50
CA LEU A 231 -3.12 -26.33 -16.62
C LEU A 231 -2.13 -27.26 -17.30
N ASP A 232 -1.79 -26.94 -18.54
CA ASP A 232 -0.77 -27.67 -19.27
C ASP A 232 0.62 -27.50 -18.59
N THR A 233 1.42 -28.55 -18.64
CA THR A 233 2.78 -28.50 -18.09
C THR A 233 3.79 -27.80 -19.00
N GLU A 234 3.49 -27.74 -20.31
CA GLU A 234 4.35 -27.17 -21.35
C GLU A 234 3.51 -26.43 -22.41
N GLY A 235 4.13 -25.52 -23.14
CA GLY A 235 3.47 -24.76 -24.19
C GLY A 235 2.95 -23.38 -23.76
N PRO A 236 2.18 -22.69 -24.61
CA PRO A 236 1.73 -21.31 -24.35
C PRO A 236 0.75 -21.18 -23.18
N CYS A 237 0.10 -22.28 -22.78
CA CYS A 237 -0.78 -22.34 -21.61
C CYS A 237 -0.12 -23.01 -20.40
N ALA A 238 1.21 -23.11 -20.37
CA ALA A 238 1.94 -23.52 -19.18
C ALA A 238 2.02 -22.36 -18.15
N PRO A 239 2.10 -22.67 -16.85
CA PRO A 239 2.26 -21.65 -15.82
C PRO A 239 3.48 -20.77 -16.08
N ASP A 240 3.23 -19.46 -16.16
CA ASP A 240 4.24 -18.43 -16.34
C ASP A 240 4.56 -17.70 -15.03
N HIS A 241 5.53 -16.77 -15.06
CA HIS A 241 5.90 -15.96 -13.91
C HIS A 241 4.73 -15.11 -13.36
N VAL A 242 3.78 -14.68 -14.21
CA VAL A 242 2.61 -13.88 -13.82
C VAL A 242 1.64 -14.72 -13.01
N LEU A 243 1.35 -15.94 -13.48
CA LEU A 243 0.45 -16.87 -12.77
C LEU A 243 1.04 -17.26 -11.41
N LEU A 244 2.32 -17.64 -11.37
CA LEU A 244 3.00 -18.02 -10.14
C LEU A 244 3.08 -16.85 -9.16
N THR A 245 3.32 -15.62 -9.64
CA THR A 245 3.24 -14.42 -8.81
C THR A 245 1.85 -14.25 -8.20
N ALA A 246 0.79 -14.46 -8.98
CA ALA A 246 -0.58 -14.38 -8.47
C ALA A 246 -0.86 -15.45 -7.38
N MET A 247 -0.31 -16.66 -7.52
CA MET A 247 -0.43 -17.71 -6.51
C MET A 247 0.28 -17.33 -5.20
N PHE A 248 1.51 -16.82 -5.25
CA PHE A 248 2.21 -16.32 -4.06
C PHE A 248 1.47 -15.15 -3.42
N GLN A 249 0.95 -14.22 -4.22
CA GLN A 249 0.12 -13.12 -3.70
C GLN A 249 -1.13 -13.63 -2.98
N ALA A 250 -1.80 -14.63 -3.54
CA ALA A 250 -2.97 -15.24 -2.92
C ALA A 250 -2.62 -15.90 -1.56
N LEU A 251 -1.50 -16.63 -1.49
CA LEU A 251 -1.03 -17.23 -0.24
C LEU A 251 -0.58 -16.20 0.82
N SER A 252 -0.21 -14.99 0.40
CA SER A 252 0.17 -13.90 1.32
C SER A 252 -1.01 -13.12 1.89
N LEU A 253 -2.22 -13.24 1.31
CA LEU A 253 -3.43 -12.57 1.78
C LEU A 253 -3.87 -13.13 3.14
N LYS A 254 -4.56 -12.29 3.91
CA LYS A 254 -5.07 -12.70 5.22
C LYS A 254 -6.21 -13.69 5.02
N PRO A 255 -6.10 -14.94 5.50
CA PRO A 255 -7.25 -15.82 5.55
C PRO A 255 -8.27 -15.24 6.55
N ASN A 256 -9.56 -15.50 6.32
CA ASN A 256 -10.63 -15.04 7.20
C ASN A 256 -10.65 -15.78 8.56
N THR A 257 -9.78 -16.76 8.74
CA THR A 257 -9.68 -17.65 9.90
C THR A 257 -8.30 -17.58 10.56
N ASP A 258 -8.09 -18.32 11.61
CA ASP A 258 -7.02 -18.26 12.60
C ASP A 258 -5.57 -18.24 12.09
N THR A 259 -4.65 -17.87 12.99
CA THR A 259 -3.19 -17.81 12.76
C THR A 259 -2.55 -19.09 12.22
N GLY A 260 -3.22 -20.26 12.35
CA GLY A 260 -2.77 -21.54 11.82
C GLY A 260 -2.66 -21.58 10.29
N ASP A 261 -3.54 -20.87 9.61
CA ASP A 261 -3.60 -20.85 8.15
C ASP A 261 -2.38 -20.17 7.50
N PHE A 262 -1.82 -19.14 8.15
CA PHE A 262 -0.60 -18.48 7.65
C PHE A 262 0.60 -19.40 7.65
N ILE A 263 0.73 -20.25 8.68
CA ILE A 263 1.82 -21.23 8.78
C ILE A 263 1.71 -22.27 7.68
N GLN A 264 0.49 -22.74 7.41
CA GLN A 264 0.23 -23.69 6.33
C GLN A 264 0.47 -23.05 4.96
N ASN A 265 0.01 -21.81 4.75
CA ASN A 265 0.25 -21.08 3.51
C ASN A 265 1.75 -20.86 3.24
N ALA A 266 2.55 -20.55 4.26
CA ALA A 266 3.99 -20.39 4.13
C ALA A 266 4.68 -21.73 3.78
N ALA A 267 4.31 -22.84 4.42
CA ALA A 267 4.80 -24.16 4.08
C ALA A 267 4.45 -24.52 2.62
N THR A 268 3.23 -24.20 2.21
CA THR A 268 2.76 -24.38 0.84
C THR A 268 3.52 -23.48 -0.16
N ALA A 269 3.81 -22.23 0.23
CA ALA A 269 4.62 -21.30 -0.57
C ALA A 269 6.05 -21.84 -0.78
N LYS A 270 6.64 -22.50 0.22
CA LYS A 270 7.95 -23.16 0.08
C LYS A 270 7.93 -24.30 -0.95
N LEU A 271 6.87 -25.10 -0.95
CA LEU A 271 6.67 -26.14 -1.98
C LEU A 271 6.44 -25.53 -3.36
N LEU A 272 5.61 -24.49 -3.45
CA LEU A 272 5.36 -23.75 -4.69
C LEU A 272 6.64 -23.15 -5.27
N TRP A 273 7.58 -22.68 -4.40
CA TRP A 273 8.87 -22.19 -4.86
C TRP A 273 9.69 -23.27 -5.57
N ASN A 274 9.70 -24.49 -5.05
CA ASN A 274 10.35 -25.61 -5.72
C ASN A 274 9.72 -25.94 -7.07
N LEU A 275 8.38 -25.85 -7.17
CA LEU A 275 7.66 -26.00 -8.44
C LEU A 275 8.00 -24.86 -9.41
N THR A 276 8.12 -23.64 -8.90
CA THR A 276 8.53 -22.45 -9.67
C THR A 276 9.91 -22.65 -10.30
N LEU A 277 10.88 -23.16 -9.55
CA LEU A 277 12.21 -23.46 -10.07
C LEU A 277 12.18 -24.53 -11.17
N LYS A 278 11.34 -25.56 -11.02
CA LYS A 278 11.14 -26.58 -12.05
C LYS A 278 10.45 -26.01 -13.29
N ALA A 279 9.41 -25.21 -13.11
CA ALA A 279 8.67 -24.57 -14.20
C ALA A 279 9.56 -23.58 -14.97
N SER A 280 10.35 -22.75 -14.29
CA SER A 280 11.30 -21.82 -14.90
C SER A 280 12.31 -22.53 -15.82
N ARG A 281 12.80 -23.71 -15.41
CA ARG A 281 13.72 -24.52 -16.23
C ARG A 281 13.03 -25.10 -17.48
N ARG A 282 11.75 -25.51 -17.38
CA ARG A 282 11.00 -26.10 -18.47
C ARG A 282 10.51 -25.04 -19.47
N SER A 283 9.83 -24.03 -18.98
CA SER A 283 9.21 -22.97 -19.79
C SER A 283 10.16 -21.82 -20.10
N LYS A 284 11.42 -21.87 -19.64
CA LYS A 284 12.50 -20.90 -19.89
C LYS A 284 12.13 -19.44 -19.57
N PHE A 285 11.20 -19.20 -18.63
CA PHE A 285 10.93 -17.85 -18.15
C PHE A 285 11.96 -17.42 -17.10
N GLN A 286 12.25 -16.12 -17.04
CA GLN A 286 13.10 -15.55 -16.02
C GLN A 286 12.33 -15.29 -14.73
N ILE A 287 12.96 -15.64 -13.60
CA ILE A 287 12.47 -15.27 -12.28
C ILE A 287 12.73 -13.78 -12.10
N ASP A 288 11.68 -12.99 -11.97
CA ASP A 288 11.75 -11.54 -11.80
C ASP A 288 11.61 -11.10 -10.32
N GLY A 289 11.87 -9.82 -10.06
CA GLY A 289 11.79 -9.26 -8.72
C GLY A 289 10.39 -9.31 -8.11
N PHE A 290 9.32 -9.28 -8.93
CA PHE A 290 7.94 -9.35 -8.43
C PHE A 290 7.60 -10.74 -7.92
N LEU A 291 8.01 -11.77 -8.63
CA LEU A 291 7.81 -13.16 -8.24
C LEU A 291 8.55 -13.46 -6.92
N VAL A 292 9.84 -13.08 -6.83
CA VAL A 292 10.63 -13.25 -5.61
C VAL A 292 10.02 -12.50 -4.44
N SER A 293 9.60 -11.24 -4.62
CA SER A 293 9.00 -10.43 -3.56
C SER A 293 7.68 -11.01 -3.07
N SER A 294 6.86 -11.55 -3.97
CA SER A 294 5.60 -12.21 -3.62
C SER A 294 5.84 -13.51 -2.83
N ALA A 295 6.88 -14.26 -3.20
CA ALA A 295 7.29 -15.45 -2.44
C ALA A 295 7.79 -15.09 -1.03
N ILE A 296 8.63 -14.05 -0.91
CA ILE A 296 9.11 -13.54 0.38
C ILE A 296 7.92 -13.14 1.28
N LEU A 297 6.93 -12.42 0.74
CA LEU A 297 5.75 -12.03 1.51
C LEU A 297 4.93 -13.23 1.99
N ALA A 298 4.74 -14.24 1.14
CA ALA A 298 4.01 -15.46 1.50
C ALA A 298 4.74 -16.24 2.60
N LEU A 299 6.07 -16.31 2.56
CA LEU A 299 6.91 -17.00 3.55
C LEU A 299 7.04 -16.21 4.87
N SER A 300 6.91 -14.89 4.83
CA SER A 300 7.24 -13.99 5.95
C SER A 300 6.42 -14.24 7.22
N ARG A 301 5.23 -14.82 7.10
CA ARG A 301 4.31 -15.12 8.22
C ARG A 301 4.35 -16.58 8.67
N GLY A 302 5.25 -17.37 8.07
CA GLY A 302 5.47 -18.76 8.40
C GLY A 302 6.25 -18.97 9.70
N ARG A 303 6.69 -20.22 9.90
CA ARG A 303 7.60 -20.59 10.98
C ARG A 303 8.99 -19.98 10.77
N ALA A 304 9.83 -19.98 11.80
CA ALA A 304 11.20 -19.49 11.70
C ALA A 304 11.96 -20.08 10.50
N VAL A 305 11.83 -21.38 10.25
CA VAL A 305 12.47 -22.08 9.11
C VAL A 305 11.97 -21.55 7.74
N ASP A 306 10.71 -21.11 7.65
CA ASP A 306 10.16 -20.54 6.41
C ASP A 306 10.64 -19.09 6.23
N GLN A 307 10.77 -18.36 7.34
CA GLN A 307 11.32 -17.01 7.38
C GLN A 307 12.81 -17.00 7.04
N ASP A 308 13.59 -17.94 7.59
CA ASP A 308 15.01 -18.10 7.25
C ASP A 308 15.18 -18.42 5.77
N PHE A 309 14.35 -19.29 5.22
CA PHE A 309 14.33 -19.54 3.78
C PHE A 309 13.99 -18.28 2.97
N ALA A 310 13.12 -17.41 3.47
CA ALA A 310 12.84 -16.13 2.83
C ALA A 310 14.06 -15.19 2.86
N PHE A 311 14.86 -15.19 3.93
CA PHE A 311 16.14 -14.45 3.98
C PHE A 311 17.17 -15.02 3.01
N ASP A 312 17.24 -16.34 2.83
CA ASP A 312 18.07 -16.96 1.79
C ASP A 312 17.68 -16.47 0.38
N LEU A 313 16.37 -16.30 0.11
CA LEU A 313 15.90 -15.73 -1.14
C LEU A 313 16.32 -14.25 -1.30
N VAL A 314 16.26 -13.46 -0.22
CA VAL A 314 16.72 -12.06 -0.21
C VAL A 314 18.21 -11.98 -0.57
N GLU A 315 19.04 -12.79 0.05
CA GLU A 315 20.47 -12.85 -0.22
C GLU A 315 20.74 -13.28 -1.67
N LYS A 316 20.16 -14.39 -2.07
CA LYS A 316 20.41 -15.00 -3.39
C LYS A 316 20.00 -14.12 -4.56
N TYR A 317 18.83 -13.47 -4.49
CA TYR A 317 18.27 -12.75 -5.63
C TYR A 317 18.53 -11.25 -5.58
N PHE A 318 18.60 -10.67 -4.40
CA PHE A 318 18.82 -9.23 -4.23
C PHE A 318 20.22 -8.91 -3.67
N GLY A 319 21.01 -9.91 -3.22
CA GLY A 319 22.35 -9.70 -2.68
C GLY A 319 22.36 -8.84 -1.41
N LEU A 320 21.33 -8.95 -0.57
CA LEU A 320 21.27 -8.33 0.76
C LEU A 320 21.51 -9.42 1.80
N VAL A 321 22.70 -9.39 2.41
CA VAL A 321 23.12 -10.38 3.43
C VAL A 321 22.55 -9.96 4.78
N ALA A 322 21.89 -10.89 5.47
CA ALA A 322 21.47 -10.68 6.85
C ALA A 322 22.70 -10.67 7.76
N PRO A 323 22.80 -9.75 8.75
CA PRO A 323 23.90 -9.78 9.69
C PRO A 323 23.80 -11.06 10.54
N ASP A 324 24.89 -11.82 10.59
CA ASP A 324 25.00 -12.99 11.47
C ASP A 324 24.80 -12.55 12.92
N GLY A 325 23.95 -13.27 13.65
CA GLY A 325 23.44 -12.92 14.98
C GLY A 325 24.44 -12.99 16.14
N THR A 326 25.73 -12.77 15.93
CA THR A 326 26.72 -12.69 17.02
C THR A 326 27.75 -11.61 16.72
N ASN A 327 27.72 -10.60 17.58
CA ASN A 327 28.76 -9.59 17.83
C ASN A 327 28.84 -8.35 16.93
N GLY A 328 28.55 -7.20 17.57
CA GLY A 328 29.36 -6.00 17.42
C GLY A 328 28.99 -5.08 16.29
N ILE A 329 28.68 -3.89 16.70
CA ILE A 329 28.42 -2.64 15.96
C ILE A 329 29.61 -2.17 15.08
N ASP A 330 30.64 -3.00 14.89
CA ASP A 330 31.83 -2.70 14.09
C ASP A 330 31.89 -3.56 12.82
N ALA A 331 30.90 -3.40 11.95
CA ALA A 331 31.00 -3.91 10.60
C ALA A 331 31.61 -2.84 9.68
N SER A 332 32.88 -2.54 9.84
CA SER A 332 33.69 -2.09 8.72
C SER A 332 33.73 -3.24 7.73
N ALA A 333 32.96 -3.06 6.66
CA ALA A 333 32.72 -4.03 5.61
C ALA A 333 34.02 -4.58 5.03
N THR A 334 34.42 -5.74 5.46
CA THR A 334 35.20 -6.64 4.63
C THR A 334 34.26 -7.17 3.55
N SER A 335 34.21 -6.47 2.43
CA SER A 335 33.62 -6.92 1.19
C SER A 335 34.31 -8.20 0.77
N LYS A 336 33.77 -9.37 1.18
CA LYS A 336 33.97 -10.59 0.43
C LYS A 336 33.32 -10.33 -0.91
N GLU A 337 34.14 -10.20 -1.95
CA GLU A 337 33.75 -10.23 -3.35
C GLU A 337 32.92 -11.50 -3.58
N THR A 338 31.61 -11.40 -3.38
CA THR A 338 30.68 -12.45 -3.79
C THR A 338 30.69 -12.43 -5.31
N LYS A 339 31.19 -13.54 -5.88
CA LYS A 339 31.16 -13.86 -7.30
C LYS A 339 29.87 -13.34 -7.93
N ASP A 340 30.00 -12.69 -9.07
CA ASP A 340 28.95 -12.17 -9.97
C ASP A 340 27.84 -13.19 -10.26
N THR A 341 26.98 -13.44 -9.28
CA THR A 341 25.66 -13.96 -9.56
C THR A 341 24.81 -12.75 -9.98
N SER A 342 24.23 -12.79 -11.16
CA SER A 342 23.39 -11.72 -11.70
C SER A 342 22.24 -11.43 -10.73
N THR A 343 22.47 -10.49 -9.82
CA THR A 343 21.46 -10.09 -8.83
C THR A 343 20.40 -9.24 -9.54
N ILE A 344 19.14 -9.50 -9.21
CA ILE A 344 18.01 -8.74 -9.73
C ILE A 344 18.07 -7.32 -9.12
N PRO A 345 17.89 -6.24 -9.93
CA PRO A 345 17.83 -4.88 -9.39
C PRO A 345 16.69 -4.74 -8.38
N LEU A 346 16.99 -4.19 -7.21
CA LEU A 346 16.00 -4.00 -6.17
C LEU A 346 14.99 -2.92 -6.60
N GLN A 347 13.71 -3.22 -6.44
CA GLN A 347 12.61 -2.31 -6.73
C GLN A 347 11.93 -1.84 -5.43
N PRO A 348 11.19 -0.71 -5.43
CA PRO A 348 10.51 -0.24 -4.22
C PRO A 348 9.61 -1.31 -3.59
N GLN A 349 8.86 -2.06 -4.40
CA GLN A 349 7.97 -3.12 -3.92
C GLN A 349 8.74 -4.29 -3.31
N SER A 350 9.90 -4.64 -3.91
CA SER A 350 10.77 -5.70 -3.39
C SER A 350 11.37 -5.30 -2.05
N PHE A 351 11.80 -4.06 -1.91
CA PHE A 351 12.32 -3.55 -0.65
C PHE A 351 11.24 -3.50 0.44
N ALA A 352 10.02 -3.06 0.10
CA ALA A 352 8.88 -3.12 1.02
C ALA A 352 8.59 -4.57 1.51
N ALA A 353 8.70 -5.56 0.62
CA ALA A 353 8.51 -6.98 0.98
C ALA A 353 9.61 -7.47 1.96
N ILE A 354 10.86 -7.06 1.75
CA ILE A 354 11.99 -7.39 2.63
C ILE A 354 11.80 -6.75 4.02
N LEU A 355 11.42 -5.48 4.08
CA LEU A 355 11.13 -4.82 5.37
C LEU A 355 9.93 -5.45 6.08
N ALA A 356 8.90 -5.89 5.33
CA ALA A 356 7.78 -6.63 5.89
C ALA A 356 8.21 -8.00 6.45
N LEU A 357 9.13 -8.70 5.79
CA LEU A 357 9.75 -9.94 6.32
C LEU A 357 10.45 -9.65 7.66
N CYS A 358 11.28 -8.63 7.74
CA CYS A 358 11.98 -8.26 8.98
C CYS A 358 11.00 -7.97 10.13
N ARG A 359 9.90 -7.26 9.83
CA ARG A 359 8.85 -6.96 10.82
C ARG A 359 8.12 -8.23 11.27
N ASN A 360 7.70 -9.08 10.33
CA ASN A 360 6.93 -10.28 10.64
C ASN A 360 7.77 -11.35 11.37
N SER A 361 9.09 -11.40 11.11
CA SER A 361 10.04 -12.27 11.80
C SER A 361 10.53 -11.69 13.13
N SER A 362 10.08 -10.49 13.53
CA SER A 362 10.55 -9.79 14.73
C SER A 362 12.09 -9.59 14.75
N ARG A 363 12.68 -9.33 13.56
CA ARG A 363 14.11 -9.04 13.39
C ARG A 363 14.35 -7.58 12.96
N PRO A 364 14.08 -6.60 13.82
CA PRO A 364 14.14 -5.18 13.44
C PRO A 364 15.57 -4.71 13.10
N LEU A 365 16.62 -5.32 13.66
CA LEU A 365 18.01 -4.99 13.32
C LEU A 365 18.32 -5.28 11.85
N HIS A 366 17.73 -6.34 11.27
CA HIS A 366 17.92 -6.65 9.86
C HIS A 366 17.31 -5.55 8.97
N ALA A 367 16.16 -4.98 9.36
CA ALA A 367 15.54 -3.88 8.61
C ALA A 367 16.44 -2.64 8.58
N ILE A 368 17.06 -2.28 9.72
CA ILE A 368 17.99 -1.14 9.83
C ILE A 368 19.23 -1.39 8.96
N ASN A 369 19.82 -2.58 9.03
CA ASN A 369 21.01 -2.92 8.27
C ASN A 369 20.74 -2.98 6.76
N PHE A 370 19.62 -3.58 6.34
CA PHE A 370 19.23 -3.61 4.92
C PHE A 370 18.97 -2.19 4.38
N PHE A 371 18.36 -1.33 5.18
CA PHE A 371 18.16 0.07 4.80
C PHE A 371 19.51 0.79 4.62
N GLY A 372 20.44 0.62 5.56
CA GLY A 372 21.80 1.14 5.45
C GLY A 372 22.55 0.62 4.21
N ALA A 373 22.41 -0.68 3.92
CA ALA A 373 22.98 -1.29 2.73
C ALA A 373 22.39 -0.71 1.43
N VAL A 374 21.08 -0.44 1.37
CA VAL A 374 20.43 0.18 0.21
C VAL A 374 20.88 1.62 0.01
N LEU A 375 21.09 2.38 1.08
CA LEU A 375 21.62 3.76 0.98
C LEU A 375 23.02 3.82 0.33
N GLN A 376 23.82 2.76 0.49
CA GLN A 376 25.18 2.67 -0.06
C GLN A 376 25.24 2.03 -1.45
N ARG A 377 24.12 1.48 -1.94
CA ARG A 377 24.08 0.81 -3.25
C ARG A 377 24.12 1.78 -4.42
N PRO A 378 24.70 1.38 -5.55
CA PRO A 378 24.59 2.13 -6.80
C PRO A 378 23.14 2.09 -7.31
N GLU A 379 22.70 3.17 -7.96
CA GLU A 379 21.34 3.30 -8.49
C GLU A 379 20.97 2.21 -9.49
N SER A 380 21.92 1.71 -10.27
CA SER A 380 21.73 0.63 -11.22
C SER A 380 21.30 -0.70 -10.59
N ARG A 381 21.62 -0.91 -9.30
CA ARG A 381 21.23 -2.10 -8.52
C ARG A 381 20.07 -1.82 -7.55
N GLY A 382 19.43 -0.66 -7.59
CA GLY A 382 18.37 -0.24 -6.68
C GLY A 382 18.95 0.42 -5.44
N GLY A 383 19.54 1.62 -5.62
CA GLY A 383 20.10 2.49 -4.58
C GLY A 383 19.06 3.40 -3.92
N PRO A 384 19.48 4.55 -3.36
CA PRO A 384 18.63 5.45 -2.59
C PRO A 384 17.35 5.92 -3.27
N SER A 385 17.31 5.97 -4.61
CA SER A 385 16.14 6.43 -5.38
C SER A 385 14.91 5.54 -5.27
N ILE A 386 15.06 4.27 -4.85
CA ILE A 386 13.93 3.36 -4.64
C ILE A 386 13.23 3.59 -3.30
N ILE A 387 13.88 4.31 -2.38
CA ILE A 387 13.35 4.53 -1.03
C ILE A 387 12.24 5.57 -1.10
N ASP A 388 11.10 5.23 -0.53
CA ASP A 388 9.98 6.13 -0.32
C ASP A 388 9.69 6.31 1.18
N ARG A 389 8.73 7.17 1.49
CA ARG A 389 8.32 7.44 2.87
C ARG A 389 7.90 6.19 3.63
N ALA A 390 7.20 5.25 2.97
CA ALA A 390 6.72 4.05 3.64
C ALA A 390 7.88 3.16 4.12
N HIS A 391 8.97 3.09 3.37
CA HIS A 391 10.17 2.38 3.78
C HIS A 391 10.81 3.02 5.01
N VAL A 392 10.97 4.35 5.02
CA VAL A 392 11.52 5.07 6.17
C VAL A 392 10.63 4.89 7.42
N GLU A 393 9.32 5.00 7.28
CA GLU A 393 8.39 4.78 8.40
C GLU A 393 8.48 3.35 8.97
N GLN A 394 8.72 2.33 8.13
CA GLN A 394 8.97 0.97 8.61
C GLN A 394 10.31 0.85 9.36
N VAL A 395 11.35 1.54 8.92
CA VAL A 395 12.63 1.59 9.63
C VAL A 395 12.50 2.33 10.96
N LEU A 396 11.77 3.45 11.01
CA LEU A 396 11.46 4.13 12.27
C LEU A 396 10.72 3.22 13.25
N GLN A 397 9.76 2.41 12.77
CA GLN A 397 9.10 1.39 13.60
C GLN A 397 10.09 0.31 14.10
N SER A 398 11.10 -0.03 13.29
CA SER A 398 12.13 -0.97 13.68
C SER A 398 13.07 -0.38 14.76
N LEU A 399 13.40 0.91 14.69
CA LEU A 399 14.16 1.61 15.72
C LEU A 399 13.43 1.62 17.07
N ILE A 400 12.10 1.78 17.06
CA ILE A 400 11.27 1.69 18.27
C ILE A 400 11.35 0.29 18.91
N ALA A 401 11.40 -0.76 18.07
CA ALA A 401 11.36 -2.14 18.53
C ALA A 401 12.71 -2.64 19.10
N VAL A 402 13.83 -2.02 18.72
CA VAL A 402 15.18 -2.49 19.13
C VAL A 402 15.66 -1.86 20.43
N ASP A 403 15.13 -0.69 20.80
CA ASP A 403 15.57 0.06 22.00
C ASP A 403 17.10 0.27 22.05
N ILE A 404 17.69 0.74 20.94
CA ILE A 404 19.11 1.04 20.83
C ILE A 404 19.35 2.45 21.41
N PRO A 405 20.40 2.66 22.21
CA PRO A 405 20.82 4.01 22.60
C PRO A 405 21.02 4.91 21.36
N SER A 406 20.59 6.14 21.44
CA SER A 406 20.62 7.13 20.33
C SER A 406 19.69 6.80 19.14
N SER A 407 18.65 5.99 19.35
CA SER A 407 17.61 5.74 18.33
C SER A 407 16.94 7.04 17.87
N SER A 408 16.75 8.00 18.78
CA SER A 408 16.17 9.32 18.45
C SER A 408 17.04 10.14 17.51
N GLU A 409 18.36 10.12 17.70
CA GLU A 409 19.31 10.82 16.83
C GLU A 409 19.34 10.20 15.43
N LYS A 410 19.44 8.88 15.35
CA LYS A 410 19.36 8.13 14.07
C LYS A 410 18.04 8.37 13.34
N ALA A 411 16.93 8.40 14.07
CA ALA A 411 15.62 8.66 13.49
C ALA A 411 15.51 10.10 12.97
N LEU A 412 16.11 11.08 13.67
CA LEU A 412 16.20 12.45 13.19
C LEU A 412 17.04 12.56 11.91
N GLU A 413 18.19 11.90 11.86
CA GLU A 413 19.05 11.84 10.67
C GLU A 413 18.29 11.29 9.45
N LEU A 414 17.44 10.26 9.65
CA LEU A 414 16.58 9.73 8.58
C LEU A 414 15.57 10.76 8.09
N VAL A 415 14.96 11.53 8.98
CA VAL A 415 13.99 12.58 8.59
C VAL A 415 14.71 13.72 7.88
N GLU A 416 15.90 14.12 8.34
CA GLU A 416 16.75 15.14 7.67
C GLU A 416 17.18 14.65 6.28
N TRP A 417 17.55 13.36 6.15
CA TRP A 417 17.84 12.75 4.86
C TRP A 417 16.63 12.80 3.93
N MET A 418 15.41 12.50 4.41
CA MET A 418 14.18 12.61 3.60
C MET A 418 13.98 14.02 3.07
N LEU A 419 14.16 15.04 3.92
CA LEU A 419 14.04 16.45 3.54
C LEU A 419 15.12 16.86 2.51
N ALA A 420 16.35 16.38 2.67
CA ALA A 420 17.44 16.62 1.72
C ALA A 420 17.16 15.95 0.36
N GLN A 421 16.57 14.75 0.34
CA GLN A 421 16.16 14.10 -0.91
C GLN A 421 14.96 14.80 -1.56
N GLU A 422 14.01 15.31 -0.77
CA GLU A 422 12.87 16.08 -1.31
C GLU A 422 13.33 17.30 -2.12
N ILE A 423 14.39 17.97 -1.68
CA ILE A 423 14.93 19.15 -2.37
C ILE A 423 15.60 18.75 -3.70
N LYS A 424 16.25 17.58 -3.76
CA LYS A 424 17.02 17.11 -4.93
C LYS A 424 16.12 16.53 -6.03
N LEU A 425 14.95 16.03 -5.67
CA LEU A 425 14.08 15.29 -6.58
C LEU A 425 13.06 16.21 -7.30
N PRO A 426 12.63 15.85 -8.53
CA PRO A 426 11.54 16.55 -9.22
C PRO A 426 10.25 16.49 -8.39
N SER A 427 9.41 17.53 -8.46
CA SER A 427 8.20 17.67 -7.63
C SER A 427 7.26 16.45 -7.67
N SER A 428 7.15 15.75 -8.78
CA SER A 428 6.29 14.55 -8.92
C SER A 428 6.80 13.35 -8.10
N VAL A 429 8.11 13.25 -7.89
CA VAL A 429 8.76 12.17 -7.12
C VAL A 429 8.97 12.60 -5.68
N ALA A 430 9.30 13.87 -5.45
CA ALA A 430 9.53 14.47 -4.14
C ALA A 430 8.37 14.24 -3.16
N THR A 431 7.13 14.21 -3.64
CA THR A 431 5.94 13.92 -2.82
C THR A 431 5.94 12.51 -2.21
N LYS A 432 6.66 11.55 -2.82
CA LYS A 432 6.74 10.18 -2.32
C LYS A 432 7.67 10.05 -1.12
N ILE A 433 8.71 10.87 -1.06
CA ILE A 433 9.70 10.84 0.04
C ILE A 433 9.39 11.85 1.13
N ARG A 434 8.54 12.86 0.87
CA ARG A 434 8.22 13.92 1.83
C ARG A 434 7.73 13.36 3.16
N PRO A 435 8.31 13.77 4.32
CA PRO A 435 7.79 13.42 5.63
C PRO A 435 6.34 13.90 5.81
N THR A 436 5.54 13.12 6.50
CA THR A 436 4.16 13.46 6.86
C THR A 436 4.00 13.53 8.37
N TYR A 437 2.80 13.89 8.80
CA TYR A 437 2.43 13.84 10.21
C TYR A 437 2.78 12.48 10.85
N THR A 438 2.51 11.37 10.16
CA THR A 438 2.83 10.02 10.67
C THR A 438 4.32 9.83 10.92
N THR A 439 5.17 10.33 10.01
CA THR A 439 6.64 10.27 10.14
C THR A 439 7.11 11.00 11.38
N TYR A 440 6.64 12.25 11.59
CA TYR A 440 7.00 13.04 12.77
C TYR A 440 6.40 12.50 14.06
N ASN A 441 5.21 11.91 13.99
CA ASN A 441 4.60 11.28 15.16
C ASN A 441 5.38 10.04 15.60
N LEU A 442 5.88 9.21 14.68
CA LEU A 442 6.79 8.12 15.02
C LEU A 442 8.06 8.62 15.70
N LEU A 443 8.66 9.69 15.17
CA LEU A 443 9.88 10.27 15.74
C LEU A 443 9.64 10.89 17.13
N VAL A 444 8.68 11.81 17.26
CA VAL A 444 8.48 12.58 18.49
C VAL A 444 7.72 11.75 19.53
N SER A 445 6.53 11.24 19.18
CA SER A 445 5.63 10.64 20.15
C SER A 445 6.02 9.24 20.58
N GLN A 446 6.92 8.58 19.84
CA GLN A 446 7.39 7.25 20.17
C GLN A 446 8.87 7.21 20.47
N ILE A 447 9.76 7.50 19.51
CA ILE A 447 11.21 7.34 19.70
C ILE A 447 11.77 8.34 20.72
N CYS A 448 11.57 9.65 20.52
CA CYS A 448 12.08 10.66 21.46
C CYS A 448 11.49 10.50 22.86
N ARG A 449 10.25 10.01 22.97
CA ARG A 449 9.61 9.76 24.25
C ARG A 449 10.19 8.57 25.01
N LEU A 450 10.65 7.51 24.32
CA LEU A 450 11.33 6.39 24.98
C LEU A 450 12.65 6.85 25.63
N GLU A 451 13.40 7.70 24.94
CA GLU A 451 14.69 8.22 25.43
C GLU A 451 14.59 9.51 26.25
N ASN A 452 13.40 10.14 26.32
CA ASN A 452 13.20 11.48 26.88
C ASN A 452 14.14 12.55 26.29
N ASN A 453 14.49 12.40 25.01
CA ASN A 453 15.44 13.28 24.32
C ASN A 453 14.75 14.56 23.83
N TRP A 454 14.73 15.60 24.70
CA TRP A 454 14.13 16.90 24.38
C TRP A 454 14.80 17.59 23.18
N ARG A 455 16.13 17.53 23.07
CA ARG A 455 16.88 18.20 22.01
C ARG A 455 16.44 17.72 20.63
N VAL A 456 16.34 16.43 20.45
CA VAL A 456 15.90 15.81 19.18
C VAL A 456 14.43 16.11 18.94
N ALA A 457 13.58 16.03 19.95
CA ALA A 457 12.15 16.30 19.83
C ALA A 457 11.89 17.77 19.43
N ALA A 458 12.61 18.73 20.02
CA ALA A 458 12.53 20.15 19.66
C ALA A 458 12.93 20.37 18.20
N LYS A 459 14.06 19.78 17.75
CA LYS A 459 14.51 19.89 16.36
C LYS A 459 13.54 19.25 15.38
N ALA A 460 12.97 18.10 15.73
CA ALA A 460 11.93 17.44 14.92
C ALA A 460 10.67 18.31 14.80
N PHE A 461 10.26 18.97 15.89
CA PHE A 461 9.14 19.90 15.90
C PHE A 461 9.43 21.12 15.00
N ASP A 462 10.63 21.68 15.05
CA ASP A 462 11.03 22.80 14.18
C ASP A 462 10.98 22.39 12.70
N LEU A 463 11.50 21.22 12.37
CA LEU A 463 11.44 20.68 11.00
C LEU A 463 10.01 20.42 10.52
N MET A 464 9.11 20.01 11.41
CA MET A 464 7.71 19.74 11.10
C MET A 464 6.92 21.02 10.86
N THR A 465 7.05 22.00 11.78
CA THR A 465 6.13 23.12 11.87
C THR A 465 6.68 24.40 11.23
N GLY A 466 8.01 24.54 11.18
CA GLY A 466 8.68 25.78 10.83
C GLY A 466 8.88 26.74 11.99
N TYR A 467 8.40 26.42 13.20
CA TYR A 467 8.75 27.16 14.39
C TYR A 467 10.20 26.90 14.77
N HIS A 468 10.76 27.79 15.60
CA HIS A 468 12.08 27.65 16.20
C HIS A 468 11.94 27.50 17.72
N CYS A 469 12.07 26.29 18.23
CA CYS A 469 11.96 26.02 19.67
C CYS A 469 12.96 26.85 20.50
N HIS A 470 14.08 27.23 19.89
CA HIS A 470 15.07 28.13 20.52
C HIS A 470 14.46 29.47 20.98
N ASP A 471 13.48 30.01 20.27
CA ASP A 471 12.83 31.28 20.57
C ASP A 471 11.99 31.24 21.86
N PHE A 472 11.73 30.03 22.38
CA PHE A 472 11.02 29.79 23.64
C PHE A 472 11.94 29.46 24.82
N MET A 473 13.26 29.57 24.66
CA MET A 473 14.23 29.33 25.73
C MET A 473 14.25 30.48 26.74
N ASP A 474 14.86 30.22 27.90
CA ASP A 474 15.07 31.22 28.92
C ASP A 474 15.95 32.36 28.36
N GLY A 475 15.51 33.59 28.50
CA GLY A 475 16.22 34.80 28.01
C GLY A 475 15.76 35.26 26.60
N MET A 476 14.91 34.51 25.94
CA MET A 476 14.37 34.85 24.60
C MET A 476 12.90 35.33 24.67
N GLU A 477 12.37 35.54 25.85
CA GLU A 477 10.92 35.78 26.09
C GLU A 477 10.40 37.10 25.48
N GLU A 478 11.29 38.06 25.19
CA GLU A 478 10.93 39.33 24.55
C GLU A 478 10.92 39.28 23.03
N SER A 479 11.48 38.22 22.44
CA SER A 479 11.51 38.04 20.98
C SER A 479 10.19 37.49 20.47
N ARG A 480 9.72 37.97 19.29
CA ARG A 480 8.61 37.36 18.60
C ARG A 480 9.08 36.01 18.04
N PRO A 481 8.40 34.89 18.34
CA PRO A 481 8.76 33.59 17.79
C PRO A 481 8.77 33.63 16.25
N ARG A 482 9.85 33.12 15.69
CA ARG A 482 10.03 33.03 14.24
C ARG A 482 9.24 31.86 13.70
N LEU A 483 8.70 32.04 12.50
CA LEU A 483 8.02 30.99 11.73
C LEU A 483 8.57 30.99 10.31
N ASP A 484 9.18 29.89 9.90
CA ASP A 484 9.67 29.72 8.54
C ASP A 484 8.51 29.53 7.57
N HIS A 485 8.38 30.44 6.62
CA HIS A 485 7.41 30.31 5.54
C HIS A 485 7.95 29.36 4.48
N ARG A 486 7.61 28.08 4.63
CA ARG A 486 7.90 27.07 3.62
C ARG A 486 6.87 27.13 2.50
N SER A 487 7.22 26.60 1.31
CA SER A 487 6.27 26.47 0.22
C SER A 487 5.00 25.75 0.71
N PHE A 488 3.85 26.18 0.18
CA PHE A 488 2.52 25.70 0.58
C PHE A 488 2.45 24.16 0.71
N GLY A 489 1.94 23.71 1.83
CA GLY A 489 1.80 22.28 2.14
C GLY A 489 3.02 21.58 2.73
N LYS A 490 4.13 22.29 3.00
CA LYS A 490 5.32 21.71 3.63
C LYS A 490 5.34 21.86 5.15
N ASN A 491 4.78 22.93 5.71
CA ASN A 491 4.59 23.06 7.15
C ASN A 491 3.38 22.26 7.59
N ILE A 492 3.54 21.50 8.66
CA ILE A 492 2.49 20.71 9.29
C ILE A 492 2.11 21.42 10.58
N SER A 493 0.85 21.78 10.73
CA SER A 493 0.36 22.44 11.95
C SER A 493 0.56 21.57 13.18
N PRO A 494 0.96 22.18 14.34
CA PRO A 494 1.03 21.44 15.60
C PRO A 494 -0.30 20.80 15.96
N THR A 495 -0.26 19.60 16.52
CA THR A 495 -1.44 18.89 17.01
C THR A 495 -1.35 18.66 18.51
N ALA A 496 -2.49 18.45 19.17
CA ALA A 496 -2.53 18.13 20.60
C ALA A 496 -1.73 16.87 20.94
N GLU A 497 -1.68 15.89 20.03
CA GLU A 497 -0.89 14.66 20.22
C GLU A 497 0.61 14.96 20.29
N ILE A 498 1.14 15.71 19.33
CA ILE A 498 2.56 16.08 19.29
C ILE A 498 2.93 16.96 20.49
N LEU A 499 2.13 18.00 20.80
CA LEU A 499 2.39 18.87 21.94
C LEU A 499 2.29 18.13 23.28
N SER A 500 1.36 17.18 23.42
CA SER A 500 1.30 16.30 24.58
C SER A 500 2.55 15.45 24.72
N SER A 501 3.08 14.96 23.61
CA SER A 501 4.32 14.18 23.60
C SER A 501 5.53 15.04 23.93
N MET A 502 5.62 16.25 23.36
CA MET A 502 6.65 17.24 23.68
C MET A 502 6.65 17.57 25.18
N MET A 503 5.48 17.84 25.76
CA MET A 503 5.36 18.11 27.20
C MET A 503 5.84 16.93 28.05
N ARG A 504 5.48 15.71 27.68
CA ARG A 504 5.93 14.50 28.36
C ARG A 504 7.42 14.26 28.28
N ILE A 505 8.03 14.55 27.12
CA ILE A 505 9.49 14.46 26.93
C ILE A 505 10.19 15.51 27.79
N ALA A 506 9.66 16.74 27.83
CA ALA A 506 10.20 17.80 28.68
C ALA A 506 10.18 17.43 30.16
N ILE A 507 9.06 16.87 30.64
CA ILE A 507 8.95 16.37 32.02
C ILE A 507 9.92 15.21 32.25
N GLY A 508 9.93 14.22 31.35
CA GLY A 508 10.80 13.03 31.45
C GLY A 508 12.29 13.35 31.41
N SER A 509 12.69 14.46 30.78
CA SER A 509 14.09 14.94 30.75
C SER A 509 14.58 15.45 32.11
N GLN A 510 13.69 15.61 33.07
CA GLN A 510 13.95 16.16 34.42
C GLN A 510 14.65 17.53 34.43
N ASN A 511 14.67 18.22 33.28
CA ASN A 511 15.26 19.54 33.11
C ASN A 511 14.18 20.63 33.11
N ARG A 512 14.17 21.46 34.12
CA ARG A 512 13.18 22.55 34.30
C ARG A 512 13.18 23.56 33.16
N ALA A 513 14.35 23.83 32.56
CA ALA A 513 14.43 24.71 31.41
C ALA A 513 13.65 24.16 30.21
N ASN A 514 13.69 22.83 29.99
CA ASN A 514 12.90 22.16 28.95
C ASN A 514 11.41 22.26 29.24
N ILE A 515 10.99 22.11 30.51
CA ILE A 515 9.58 22.25 30.91
C ILE A 515 9.10 23.69 30.66
N ARG A 516 9.88 24.71 31.06
CA ARG A 516 9.55 26.13 30.78
C ARG A 516 9.43 26.39 29.28
N GLN A 517 10.38 25.89 28.50
CA GLN A 517 10.37 26.01 27.04
C GLN A 517 9.12 25.38 26.41
N ALA A 518 8.75 24.15 26.83
CA ALA A 518 7.56 23.46 26.38
C ALA A 518 6.27 24.23 26.72
N LEU A 519 6.15 24.73 27.94
CA LEU A 519 5.01 25.52 28.40
C LEU A 519 4.83 26.83 27.60
N ARG A 520 5.93 27.54 27.30
CA ARG A 520 5.89 28.75 26.46
C ARG A 520 5.47 28.44 25.05
N LEU A 521 5.99 27.34 24.49
CA LEU A 521 5.58 26.85 23.17
C LEU A 521 4.08 26.54 23.13
N ILE A 522 3.56 25.78 24.11
CA ILE A 522 2.14 25.41 24.19
C ILE A 522 1.26 26.65 24.38
N HIS A 523 1.67 27.60 25.22
CA HIS A 523 0.97 28.87 25.40
C HIS A 523 0.90 29.69 24.10
N HIS A 524 2.01 29.71 23.32
CA HIS A 524 2.05 30.42 22.04
C HIS A 524 1.13 29.79 20.99
N VAL A 525 1.09 28.47 20.90
CA VAL A 525 0.21 27.75 19.98
C VAL A 525 -1.25 27.89 20.39
N GLY A 526 -1.56 27.92 21.70
CA GLY A 526 -2.89 28.03 22.28
C GLY A 526 -3.65 26.70 22.22
N ILE A 527 -4.07 26.19 23.37
CA ILE A 527 -4.76 24.89 23.44
C ILE A 527 -6.15 24.94 22.80
N GLN A 528 -6.84 26.08 22.91
CA GLN A 528 -8.18 26.24 22.30
C GLN A 528 -8.12 26.19 20.76
N SER A 529 -7.05 26.70 20.14
CA SER A 529 -6.86 26.63 18.69
C SER A 529 -6.81 25.18 18.19
N LEU A 530 -6.30 24.26 19.02
CA LEU A 530 -6.21 22.84 18.71
C LEU A 530 -7.58 22.14 18.76
N MET A 531 -8.58 22.72 19.41
CA MET A 531 -9.95 22.17 19.49
C MET A 531 -10.79 22.50 18.28
N GLN A 532 -10.44 23.53 17.50
CA GLN A 532 -11.22 23.93 16.34
C GLN A 532 -11.23 22.83 15.26
N PRO A 533 -12.38 22.50 14.67
CA PRO A 533 -12.46 21.52 13.59
C PRO A 533 -11.72 22.05 12.36
N SER A 534 -10.77 21.31 11.86
CA SER A 534 -9.95 21.70 10.71
C SER A 534 -10.74 21.72 9.39
N HIS A 535 -11.84 20.95 9.30
CA HIS A 535 -12.77 20.91 8.16
C HIS A 535 -14.14 20.37 8.59
N ALA A 536 -15.20 20.79 7.92
CA ALA A 536 -16.61 20.45 8.21
C ALA A 536 -16.99 18.96 8.08
N LEU A 537 -16.04 18.07 7.76
CA LEU A 537 -16.24 16.63 7.52
C LEU A 537 -15.37 15.71 8.40
N GLU A 538 -14.95 16.17 9.60
CA GLU A 538 -14.23 15.26 10.51
C GLU A 538 -15.15 14.12 10.95
N SER A 539 -14.65 12.88 10.79
CA SER A 539 -15.40 11.70 11.25
C SER A 539 -15.54 11.72 12.78
N ARG A 540 -16.63 11.16 13.31
CA ARG A 540 -16.90 11.05 14.77
C ARG A 540 -15.75 10.39 15.53
N LYS A 541 -14.97 9.52 14.87
CA LYS A 541 -13.80 8.84 15.44
C LYS A 541 -12.62 9.80 15.58
N ALA A 542 -12.32 10.60 14.56
CA ALA A 542 -11.26 11.60 14.59
C ALA A 542 -11.51 12.67 15.67
N SER A 543 -12.76 13.09 15.84
CA SER A 543 -13.15 14.00 16.92
C SER A 543 -12.89 13.42 18.32
N LYS A 544 -13.21 12.15 18.57
CA LYS A 544 -12.94 11.50 19.87
C LYS A 544 -11.45 11.37 20.17
N GLU A 545 -10.64 11.02 19.17
CA GLU A 545 -9.19 10.94 19.31
C GLU A 545 -8.59 12.33 19.62
N LYS A 546 -9.06 13.37 18.96
CA LYS A 546 -8.65 14.75 19.19
C LYS A 546 -8.92 15.20 20.63
N HIS A 547 -10.12 14.99 21.12
CA HIS A 547 -10.50 15.29 22.52
C HIS A 547 -9.66 14.51 23.54
N PHE A 548 -9.32 13.26 23.26
CA PHE A 548 -8.44 12.47 24.11
C PHE A 548 -7.06 13.10 24.25
N TYR A 549 -6.43 13.50 23.13
CA TYR A 549 -5.11 14.10 23.18
C TYR A 549 -5.08 15.49 23.78
N VAL A 550 -6.15 16.29 23.60
CA VAL A 550 -6.27 17.60 24.28
C VAL A 550 -6.32 17.42 25.80
N SER A 551 -7.08 16.45 26.33
CA SER A 551 -7.07 16.16 27.77
C SER A 551 -5.70 15.69 28.26
N LYS A 552 -5.03 14.86 27.49
CA LYS A 552 -3.70 14.37 27.82
C LYS A 552 -2.67 15.50 27.87
N LEU A 553 -2.78 16.47 26.93
CA LEU A 553 -1.98 17.68 26.93
C LEU A 553 -2.29 18.53 28.16
N ALA A 554 -3.58 18.71 28.49
CA ALA A 554 -4.04 19.46 29.64
C ALA A 554 -3.45 18.93 30.96
N HIS A 555 -3.52 17.60 31.18
CA HIS A 555 -2.89 16.98 32.35
C HIS A 555 -1.36 17.19 32.37
N GLY A 556 -0.67 17.03 31.24
CA GLY A 556 0.77 17.25 31.16
C GLY A 556 1.17 18.70 31.48
N VAL A 557 0.36 19.67 31.05
CA VAL A 557 0.57 21.10 31.37
C VAL A 557 0.42 21.34 32.88
N LEU A 558 -0.60 20.78 33.53
CA LEU A 558 -0.76 20.91 34.99
C LEU A 558 0.42 20.32 35.73
N GLU A 559 0.81 19.09 35.38
CA GLU A 559 1.95 18.40 35.97
C GLU A 559 3.25 19.22 35.82
N GLY A 560 3.51 19.75 34.60
CA GLY A 560 4.69 20.59 34.36
C GLY A 560 4.71 21.88 35.18
N ILE A 561 3.56 22.53 35.33
CA ILE A 561 3.41 23.72 36.18
C ILE A 561 3.65 23.36 37.65
N GLU A 562 3.13 22.26 38.16
CA GLU A 562 3.35 21.81 39.55
C GLU A 562 4.82 21.52 39.84
N ILE A 563 5.52 20.85 38.92
CA ILE A 563 6.97 20.61 39.05
C ILE A 563 7.76 21.92 39.16
N LEU A 564 7.36 22.95 38.42
CA LEU A 564 8.05 24.25 38.47
C LEU A 564 7.76 25.02 39.78
N TYR A 565 6.59 24.86 40.37
CA TYR A 565 6.24 25.50 41.65
C TYR A 565 6.72 24.74 42.90
N SER A 566 7.07 23.46 42.80
CA SER A 566 7.52 22.63 43.91
C SER A 566 8.97 22.86 44.34
N SER A 567 9.69 23.84 43.74
CA SER A 567 11.10 24.12 44.05
C SER A 567 11.25 25.20 45.11
N ASP A 568 12.06 24.92 46.12
CA ASP A 568 12.44 25.86 47.19
C ASP A 568 13.68 26.71 46.86
N THR A 569 14.35 26.46 45.74
CA THR A 569 15.58 27.19 45.39
C THR A 569 15.28 28.56 44.76
N PRO A 570 15.85 29.68 45.30
CA PRO A 570 15.56 31.03 44.80
C PRO A 570 15.96 31.28 43.34
N SER A 571 16.99 30.57 42.86
CA SER A 571 17.50 30.71 41.49
C SER A 571 16.59 30.08 40.43
N ASP A 572 15.70 29.18 40.83
CA ASP A 572 14.77 28.43 39.94
C ASP A 572 13.36 29.00 39.92
N ARG A 573 13.11 30.10 40.62
CA ARG A 573 11.79 30.75 40.64
C ARG A 573 11.44 31.25 39.24
N PRO A 574 10.22 31.01 38.79
CA PRO A 574 9.74 31.50 37.49
C PRO A 574 9.75 33.02 37.48
N ARG A 575 10.10 33.62 36.33
CA ARG A 575 10.07 35.08 36.13
C ARG A 575 8.64 35.59 36.15
N ASP A 576 8.41 36.85 36.49
CA ASP A 576 7.06 37.44 36.64
C ASP A 576 6.20 37.25 35.38
N HIS A 577 6.78 37.42 34.20
CA HIS A 577 6.08 37.19 32.94
C HIS A 577 5.62 35.74 32.74
N ASP A 578 6.42 34.77 33.14
CA ASP A 578 6.06 33.37 33.06
C ASP A 578 4.98 32.99 34.07
N ILE A 579 5.00 33.59 35.26
CA ILE A 579 3.98 33.39 36.28
C ILE A 579 2.60 33.79 35.73
N LEU A 580 2.50 34.90 35.03
CA LEU A 580 1.24 35.34 34.42
C LEU A 580 0.79 34.40 33.29
N ARG A 581 1.72 34.00 32.43
CA ARG A 581 1.44 33.02 31.34
C ARG A 581 0.96 31.69 31.89
N TRP A 582 1.60 31.19 32.93
CA TRP A 582 1.22 29.89 33.51
C TRP A 582 -0.08 29.94 34.31
N LYS A 583 -0.40 31.07 34.95
CA LYS A 583 -1.70 31.29 35.55
C LYS A 583 -2.82 31.26 34.51
N SER A 584 -2.62 31.96 33.37
CA SER A 584 -3.57 31.93 32.24
C SER A 584 -3.72 30.52 31.66
N LEU A 585 -2.61 29.85 31.38
CA LEU A 585 -2.61 28.50 30.82
C LEU A 585 -3.26 27.48 31.78
N ARG A 586 -3.00 27.61 33.12
CA ARG A 586 -3.63 26.78 34.15
C ARG A 586 -5.14 26.99 34.20
N ALA A 587 -5.63 28.22 34.05
CA ALA A 587 -7.05 28.54 34.01
C ALA A 587 -7.72 27.91 32.77
N GLU A 588 -7.13 28.10 31.60
CA GLU A 588 -7.60 27.52 30.32
C GLU A 588 -7.71 25.99 30.39
N VAL A 589 -6.66 25.35 30.90
CA VAL A 589 -6.62 23.87 31.03
C VAL A 589 -7.65 23.35 32.01
N LYS A 590 -7.85 24.03 33.17
CA LYS A 590 -8.88 23.63 34.12
C LYS A 590 -10.28 23.77 33.54
N GLU A 591 -10.54 24.80 32.75
CA GLU A 591 -11.82 24.99 32.06
C GLU A 591 -12.08 23.86 31.05
N ILE A 592 -11.05 23.45 30.28
CA ILE A 592 -11.16 22.35 29.33
C ILE A 592 -11.47 21.02 30.04
N LEU A 593 -10.82 20.74 31.17
CA LEU A 593 -11.04 19.52 31.94
C LEU A 593 -12.43 19.49 32.60
N SER A 594 -12.88 20.64 33.20
CA SER A 594 -14.21 20.72 33.82
C SER A 594 -15.35 20.62 32.82
N ARG A 595 -15.23 21.19 31.62
CA ARG A 595 -16.21 20.99 30.55
C ARG A 595 -16.35 19.52 30.18
N ARG A 596 -15.26 18.80 30.17
CA ARG A 596 -15.26 17.39 29.81
C ARG A 596 -15.82 16.48 30.90
N GLU A 597 -15.58 16.78 32.16
CA GLU A 597 -16.21 16.09 33.27
C GLU A 597 -17.74 16.26 33.22
N ALA A 598 -18.21 17.47 32.97
CA ALA A 598 -19.62 17.74 32.76
C ALA A 598 -20.24 17.02 31.55
N GLU A 599 -19.49 16.85 30.44
CA GLU A 599 -19.94 16.07 29.27
C GLU A 599 -19.97 14.56 29.56
N HIS A 600 -19.07 14.07 30.41
CA HIS A 600 -19.01 12.64 30.78
C HIS A 600 -20.13 12.25 31.75
N ASP A 601 -20.50 13.15 32.67
CA ASP A 601 -21.61 12.95 33.60
C ASP A 601 -22.99 13.01 32.91
N PHE A 602 -23.06 13.61 31.71
CA PHE A 602 -24.29 13.70 30.91
C PHE A 602 -24.55 12.49 30.00
N ILE A 603 -23.65 11.49 29.96
CA ILE A 603 -23.92 10.21 29.31
C ILE A 603 -24.70 9.34 30.32
N PRO A 604 -26.04 9.19 30.22
CA PRO A 604 -26.77 8.34 31.11
C PRO A 604 -26.17 6.92 31.02
N SER A 605 -25.99 6.31 32.13
CA SER A 605 -25.48 4.95 32.35
C SER A 605 -26.40 3.90 31.68
N ILE A 606 -26.49 3.91 30.38
CA ILE A 606 -27.17 2.90 29.59
C ILE A 606 -26.10 1.89 29.14
N ARG A 607 -25.74 1.05 30.10
CA ARG A 607 -25.23 -0.32 29.88
C ARG A 607 -24.95 -0.99 31.23
N GLN A 608 -25.94 -1.04 32.09
CA GLN A 608 -26.03 -2.21 32.99
C GLN A 608 -26.46 -3.38 32.11
N LYS A 609 -25.52 -4.28 31.82
CA LYS A 609 -25.85 -5.61 31.32
C LYS A 609 -26.82 -6.23 32.33
N PRO A 610 -27.94 -6.82 31.90
CA PRO A 610 -28.79 -7.54 32.82
C PRO A 610 -27.95 -8.63 33.49
N VAL A 611 -27.84 -8.55 34.79
CA VAL A 611 -27.33 -9.62 35.64
C VAL A 611 -28.21 -10.83 35.37
N ARG A 612 -27.71 -11.84 34.69
CA ARG A 612 -28.35 -13.16 34.65
C ARG A 612 -28.30 -13.71 36.06
N ASN A 613 -29.43 -13.66 36.71
CA ASN A 613 -29.67 -14.43 37.93
C ASN A 613 -29.42 -15.90 37.59
N SER A 614 -28.37 -16.45 38.15
CA SER A 614 -28.15 -17.88 38.20
C SER A 614 -29.08 -18.40 39.29
N ASP A 615 -30.30 -18.80 38.91
CA ASP A 615 -31.16 -19.57 39.77
C ASP A 615 -30.79 -21.05 39.67
N ASP A 616 -30.65 -21.61 40.85
CA ASP A 616 -30.29 -22.97 41.13
C ASP A 616 -31.16 -24.00 40.42
N GLY A 617 -30.55 -24.97 39.78
CA GLY A 617 -31.15 -26.17 39.24
C GLY A 617 -30.21 -27.36 39.39
N ARG A 618 -30.10 -27.92 40.62
CA ARG A 618 -29.53 -29.25 40.84
C ARG A 618 -30.22 -30.26 39.93
N GLY A 619 -29.51 -30.77 38.94
CA GLY A 619 -29.92 -31.88 38.09
C GLY A 619 -28.84 -32.95 38.06
N GLN A 620 -29.16 -34.07 38.72
CA GLN A 620 -28.40 -35.28 38.93
C GLN A 620 -27.61 -35.80 37.71
N MET A 621 -26.36 -36.09 37.95
CA MET A 621 -25.49 -36.97 37.16
C MET A 621 -26.11 -38.38 37.06
N LYS A 622 -26.51 -38.82 35.90
CA LYS A 622 -26.61 -40.24 35.55
C LYS A 622 -25.39 -40.66 34.76
N ARG A 623 -24.54 -41.42 35.41
CA ARG A 623 -23.51 -42.26 34.78
C ARG A 623 -24.20 -43.27 33.86
N LEU A 624 -23.81 -43.33 32.62
CA LEU A 624 -24.05 -44.49 31.77
C LEU A 624 -22.70 -45.04 31.35
N SER A 625 -22.49 -46.27 31.78
CA SER A 625 -21.42 -47.21 31.51
C SER A 625 -21.28 -47.53 30.03
N ARG A 626 -20.02 -47.70 29.58
CA ARG A 626 -19.66 -48.38 28.33
C ARG A 626 -20.04 -49.88 28.38
N PRO A 627 -20.31 -50.49 27.23
CA PRO A 627 -19.84 -51.83 27.00
C PRO A 627 -18.96 -51.94 25.75
N SER A 628 -17.95 -52.77 25.94
CA SER A 628 -17.11 -53.60 25.09
C SER A 628 -16.91 -53.22 23.62
#